data_128bf8f6d6853261f4560dbd5999ed74
#
_entry.id   128bf8f6d6853261f4560dbd5999ed74
#
_cell.length_a   1.000
_cell.length_b   1.000
_cell.length_c   1.000
_cell.angle_alpha   90.00
_cell.angle_beta   90.00
_cell.angle_gamma   90.00
#
_symmetry.space_group_name_H-M   'P 1'
#
loop_
_entity.id
_entity.type
_entity.pdbx_description
1 polymer ?
#
loop_
_entity_poly.entity_id
_entity_poly.type
_entity_poly.pdbx_seq_one_letter_code
_entity_poly.pdbx_strand_id
1 'polypeptide(L)'
;MRNLLFLPGVRALARWCLTAVVAVGAVGCSGGGDEGAQGAGSGGTAAVVRVPQDASSVRRAVEMVRDGGLVLVSPGVYRESVTVAKPRVVLRGTDRNRVVIDGEFKRANGITVTGAEAVVENLTVRNHLANGVLFTGVTDERLQAGRAGGSAYDPLDTAKFPPLRGFRASYVTAYNNALYGIYAFDARAGIIERSYASGQADSGIYVGQCRPCDTVVRDNVVEHNAVGLEVTNASERLYLLGNRASRNRVGLTLNSNDLEALGPQHGAVVAGNAFTDNNDPRSPEQADGGFGIGIGSGGGRENVVERNLVTGNRAAGVVLADVQGYPARDNTVRDNRVSGNGADLVLATGNAGGNCFVRNGEARRSPERLPGRDGCGAPAPDASGPTGRALGAVPVVAAPPGVSFQDAPAPPAQPNLPDAPGAPARAATGLPGRVDVRAYRVPS
;
A
#
# COMPACT_ATOMS: atom_id res chain seq x y z
N MET A 1 18.32 -16.27 -18.56
CA MET A 1 18.86 -15.61 -17.36
C MET A 1 17.69 -15.33 -16.43
N ARG A 2 17.69 -15.90 -15.23
CA ARG A 2 16.54 -15.89 -14.31
C ARG A 2 16.41 -14.51 -13.66
N ASN A 3 15.21 -13.92 -13.72
CA ASN A 3 14.88 -12.66 -13.08
C ASN A 3 15.00 -12.78 -11.56
N LEU A 4 15.86 -12.01 -10.93
CA LEU A 4 16.27 -12.15 -9.53
C LEU A 4 15.38 -11.43 -8.52
N LEU A 5 14.35 -10.73 -8.96
CA LEU A 5 13.33 -10.13 -8.10
C LEU A 5 12.03 -10.96 -8.02
N PHE A 6 11.84 -11.88 -8.98
CA PHE A 6 10.71 -12.79 -9.02
C PHE A 6 11.20 -14.15 -9.52
N LEU A 7 11.31 -15.14 -8.64
CA LEU A 7 11.61 -16.52 -9.03
C LEU A 7 10.40 -17.12 -9.74
N PRO A 8 10.56 -17.72 -10.93
CA PRO A 8 9.47 -18.43 -11.59
C PRO A 8 9.25 -19.78 -10.92
N GLY A 9 8.39 -19.81 -9.90
CA GLY A 9 8.02 -21.02 -9.16
C GLY A 9 6.52 -21.18 -8.94
N VAL A 10 5.70 -20.20 -9.30
CA VAL A 10 4.30 -20.11 -8.86
C VAL A 10 3.27 -20.81 -9.76
N ARG A 11 3.68 -21.56 -10.79
CA ARG A 11 2.71 -22.41 -11.53
C ARG A 11 2.24 -23.67 -10.80
N ALA A 12 2.79 -23.99 -9.63
CA ALA A 12 2.50 -25.26 -8.93
C ALA A 12 1.81 -25.12 -7.57
N LEU A 13 1.74 -23.94 -6.93
CA LEU A 13 1.22 -23.79 -5.56
C LEU A 13 -0.15 -23.14 -5.43
N ALA A 14 -0.72 -22.60 -6.50
CA ALA A 14 -2.09 -22.04 -6.49
C ALA A 14 -3.21 -23.12 -6.38
N ARG A 15 -2.85 -24.40 -6.21
CA ARG A 15 -3.82 -25.52 -6.13
C ARG A 15 -4.11 -26.04 -4.72
N TRP A 16 -3.53 -25.49 -3.66
CA TRP A 16 -3.64 -26.10 -2.32
C TRP A 16 -4.34 -25.27 -1.25
N CYS A 17 -4.87 -24.11 -1.55
CA CYS A 17 -5.66 -23.32 -0.56
C CYS A 17 -7.18 -23.30 -0.81
N LEU A 18 -7.71 -24.22 -1.63
CA LEU A 18 -9.14 -24.25 -1.99
C LEU A 18 -9.76 -25.65 -1.78
N THR A 19 -9.70 -26.17 -0.54
CA THR A 19 -10.58 -27.27 -0.14
C THR A 19 -10.92 -27.19 1.34
N ALA A 20 -11.85 -26.30 1.67
CA ALA A 20 -12.74 -26.46 2.80
C ALA A 20 -14.14 -26.00 2.36
N VAL A 21 -14.79 -26.80 1.53
CA VAL A 21 -16.22 -26.67 1.26
C VAL A 21 -16.95 -27.40 2.39
N VAL A 22 -17.55 -26.65 3.29
CA VAL A 22 -18.59 -27.18 4.17
C VAL A 22 -19.89 -27.14 3.39
N ALA A 23 -20.39 -28.30 3.00
CA ALA A 23 -21.74 -28.48 2.49
C ALA A 23 -22.72 -28.28 3.65
N VAL A 24 -23.57 -27.26 3.55
CA VAL A 24 -24.78 -27.16 4.37
C VAL A 24 -25.98 -27.30 3.44
N GLY A 25 -26.76 -28.33 3.72
CA GLY A 25 -27.89 -28.75 2.93
C GLY A 25 -29.01 -27.70 2.85
N ALA A 26 -29.66 -27.71 1.70
CA ALA A 26 -30.87 -26.97 1.44
C ALA A 26 -32.08 -27.65 2.14
N VAL A 27 -32.80 -26.92 2.97
CA VAL A 27 -34.19 -27.23 3.31
C VAL A 27 -35.00 -26.12 2.68
N GLY A 28 -35.78 -26.51 1.70
CA GLY A 28 -36.78 -25.65 1.07
C GLY A 28 -38.03 -25.49 1.96
N CYS A 29 -38.58 -24.30 2.01
CA CYS A 29 -40.00 -24.07 2.25
C CYS A 29 -40.47 -22.93 1.35
N SER A 30 -41.43 -23.27 0.53
CA SER A 30 -42.20 -22.41 -0.34
C SER A 30 -43.20 -21.57 0.47
N GLY A 31 -43.46 -20.35 0.02
CA GLY A 31 -44.72 -19.69 0.42
C GLY A 31 -44.68 -18.15 0.29
N GLY A 32 -45.44 -17.63 -0.65
CA GLY A 32 -46.17 -16.37 -0.52
C GLY A 32 -45.45 -15.12 -1.04
N GLY A 33 -45.91 -14.64 -2.18
CA GLY A 33 -45.57 -13.31 -2.69
C GLY A 33 -46.09 -12.19 -1.82
N ASP A 34 -45.41 -11.07 -1.88
CA ASP A 34 -46.07 -9.77 -1.90
C ASP A 34 -45.20 -8.73 -2.60
N GLU A 35 -45.90 -7.87 -3.32
CA GLU A 35 -45.39 -6.87 -4.24
C GLU A 35 -44.74 -5.68 -3.51
N GLY A 36 -43.68 -5.17 -4.13
CA GLY A 36 -43.48 -3.74 -4.29
C GLY A 36 -43.31 -2.87 -3.04
N ALA A 37 -42.05 -2.61 -2.69
CA ALA A 37 -41.69 -1.27 -2.24
C ALA A 37 -40.24 -1.00 -2.69
N GLN A 38 -40.08 -0.29 -3.77
CA GLN A 38 -38.88 0.46 -4.05
C GLN A 38 -38.69 1.47 -2.93
N GLY A 39 -38.00 1.04 -1.87
CA GLY A 39 -37.55 1.93 -0.81
C GLY A 39 -36.48 2.87 -1.37
N ALA A 40 -36.90 4.07 -1.76
CA ALA A 40 -35.99 5.20 -1.88
C ALA A 40 -35.18 5.28 -0.58
N GLY A 41 -33.88 5.01 -0.64
CA GLY A 41 -32.99 5.07 0.50
C GLY A 41 -33.11 6.44 1.14
N SER A 42 -33.67 6.52 2.35
CA SER A 42 -33.70 7.74 3.15
C SER A 42 -32.23 8.08 3.46
N GLY A 43 -31.66 9.01 2.70
CA GLY A 43 -30.33 9.53 2.95
C GLY A 43 -30.24 9.95 4.42
N GLY A 44 -29.23 9.49 5.14
CA GLY A 44 -29.03 9.89 6.54
C GLY A 44 -29.05 11.40 6.67
N THR A 45 -29.66 11.93 7.72
CA THR A 45 -29.88 13.37 7.93
C THR A 45 -28.99 13.95 9.02
N ALA A 46 -28.38 13.11 9.86
CA ALA A 46 -27.61 13.53 11.01
C ALA A 46 -26.23 14.09 10.61
N ALA A 47 -25.91 15.30 11.09
CA ALA A 47 -24.58 15.89 10.86
C ALA A 47 -23.48 15.18 11.66
N VAL A 48 -23.80 14.67 12.85
CA VAL A 48 -22.92 13.89 13.71
C VAL A 48 -23.68 12.68 14.22
N VAL A 49 -23.07 11.51 14.16
CA VAL A 49 -23.59 10.27 14.77
C VAL A 49 -22.52 9.69 15.68
N ARG A 50 -22.86 9.48 16.93
CA ARG A 50 -21.95 8.91 17.94
C ARG A 50 -22.22 7.43 18.16
N VAL A 51 -21.16 6.66 18.28
CA VAL A 51 -21.24 5.22 18.57
C VAL A 51 -20.63 5.00 19.97
N PRO A 52 -21.32 4.36 20.91
CA PRO A 52 -22.63 3.69 20.77
C PRO A 52 -23.85 4.56 21.07
N GLN A 53 -23.73 5.86 21.33
CA GLN A 53 -24.79 6.70 21.91
C GLN A 53 -25.99 6.89 20.97
N ASP A 54 -25.72 7.16 19.67
CA ASP A 54 -26.76 7.43 18.67
C ASP A 54 -27.02 6.20 17.78
N ALA A 55 -26.03 5.30 17.67
CA ALA A 55 -26.09 4.07 16.89
C ALA A 55 -25.36 2.92 17.58
N SER A 56 -25.91 1.75 17.60
CA SER A 56 -25.34 0.57 18.28
C SER A 56 -24.10 -0.03 17.59
N SER A 57 -23.85 0.33 16.32
CA SER A 57 -22.71 -0.15 15.53
C SER A 57 -22.17 0.94 14.62
N VAL A 58 -20.90 0.80 14.19
CA VAL A 58 -20.28 1.75 13.25
C VAL A 58 -20.96 1.66 11.88
N ARG A 59 -21.31 0.46 11.43
CA ARG A 59 -22.08 0.27 10.20
C ARG A 59 -23.40 1.05 10.23
N ARG A 60 -24.17 0.94 11.30
CA ARG A 60 -25.42 1.67 11.45
C ARG A 60 -25.18 3.19 11.46
N ALA A 61 -24.12 3.65 12.11
CA ALA A 61 -23.78 5.07 12.17
C ALA A 61 -23.46 5.65 10.77
N VAL A 62 -22.73 4.95 9.90
CA VAL A 62 -22.44 5.42 8.54
C VAL A 62 -23.70 5.43 7.64
N GLU A 63 -24.71 4.61 7.95
CA GLU A 63 -26.02 4.68 7.29
C GLU A 63 -26.82 5.91 7.72
N MET A 64 -26.73 6.30 9.00
CA MET A 64 -27.50 7.40 9.59
C MET A 64 -26.91 8.78 9.32
N VAL A 65 -25.58 8.87 9.16
CA VAL A 65 -24.90 10.14 8.94
C VAL A 65 -25.24 10.69 7.55
N ARG A 66 -25.35 12.02 7.44
CA ARG A 66 -25.52 12.69 6.13
C ARG A 66 -24.21 12.74 5.35
N ASP A 67 -24.26 13.07 4.09
CA ASP A 67 -23.11 13.45 3.29
C ASP A 67 -22.31 14.57 3.99
N GLY A 68 -20.99 14.40 4.07
CA GLY A 68 -20.13 15.37 4.74
C GLY A 68 -20.23 15.39 6.27
N GLY A 69 -20.98 14.45 6.87
CA GLY A 69 -21.12 14.38 8.32
C GLY A 69 -19.99 13.57 9.00
N LEU A 70 -20.03 13.56 10.33
CA LEU A 70 -19.07 12.92 11.21
C LEU A 70 -19.67 11.69 11.90
N VAL A 71 -19.03 10.54 11.76
CA VAL A 71 -19.24 9.40 12.64
C VAL A 71 -18.13 9.38 13.68
N LEU A 72 -18.51 9.61 14.95
CA LEU A 72 -17.57 9.67 16.07
C LEU A 72 -17.71 8.42 16.94
N VAL A 73 -16.66 7.59 16.95
CA VAL A 73 -16.67 6.26 17.58
C VAL A 73 -15.96 6.31 18.93
N SER A 74 -16.65 5.91 19.99
CA SER A 74 -16.09 5.80 21.34
C SER A 74 -15.25 4.51 21.49
N PRO A 75 -14.37 4.44 22.53
CA PRO A 75 -13.60 3.24 22.81
C PRO A 75 -14.46 1.96 22.87
N GLY A 76 -14.03 0.93 22.18
CA GLY A 76 -14.70 -0.37 22.10
C GLY A 76 -14.10 -1.26 21.02
N VAL A 77 -14.45 -2.54 21.06
CA VAL A 77 -14.11 -3.52 20.01
C VAL A 77 -15.36 -3.81 19.20
N TYR A 78 -15.36 -3.33 17.96
CA TYR A 78 -16.46 -3.43 17.01
C TYR A 78 -16.18 -4.59 16.04
N ARG A 79 -16.89 -5.70 16.20
CA ARG A 79 -16.70 -6.93 15.41
C ARG A 79 -17.52 -6.88 14.13
N GLU A 80 -17.13 -6.02 13.22
CA GLU A 80 -17.90 -5.74 12.01
C GLU A 80 -17.01 -5.38 10.82
N SER A 81 -17.59 -5.40 9.61
CA SER A 81 -17.05 -4.74 8.42
C SER A 81 -17.90 -3.50 8.17
N VAL A 82 -17.24 -2.41 7.78
CA VAL A 82 -17.89 -1.11 7.58
C VAL A 82 -17.69 -0.64 6.15
N THR A 83 -18.75 -0.23 5.46
CA THR A 83 -18.69 0.39 4.13
C THR A 83 -19.07 1.86 4.21
N VAL A 84 -18.14 2.75 3.90
CA VAL A 84 -18.35 4.20 3.83
C VAL A 84 -18.58 4.57 2.36
N ALA A 85 -19.84 4.52 1.92
CA ALA A 85 -20.23 4.82 0.54
C ALA A 85 -20.62 6.28 0.32
N LYS A 86 -20.97 7.01 1.38
CA LYS A 86 -21.38 8.41 1.28
C LYS A 86 -20.18 9.34 1.13
N PRO A 87 -20.26 10.34 0.24
CA PRO A 87 -19.17 11.27 0.02
C PRO A 87 -18.91 12.16 1.24
N ARG A 88 -17.65 12.56 1.42
CA ARG A 88 -17.18 13.51 2.43
C ARG A 88 -17.47 13.10 3.89
N VAL A 89 -17.85 11.87 4.16
CA VAL A 89 -18.04 11.36 5.51
C VAL A 89 -16.67 11.23 6.20
N VAL A 90 -16.61 11.67 7.46
CA VAL A 90 -15.46 11.46 8.33
C VAL A 90 -15.81 10.37 9.35
N LEU A 91 -15.14 9.24 9.27
CA LEU A 91 -15.19 8.16 10.26
C LEU A 91 -14.00 8.30 11.21
N ARG A 92 -14.25 8.69 12.45
CA ARG A 92 -13.23 9.01 13.45
C ARG A 92 -13.43 8.26 14.74
N GLY A 93 -12.36 7.64 15.24
CA GLY A 93 -12.28 7.16 16.62
C GLY A 93 -11.88 8.27 17.58
N THR A 94 -12.44 8.27 18.79
CA THR A 94 -12.03 9.21 19.84
C THR A 94 -10.68 8.83 20.47
N ASP A 95 -10.25 7.58 20.32
CA ASP A 95 -8.96 7.05 20.78
C ASP A 95 -8.47 5.98 19.80
N ARG A 96 -7.32 6.25 19.17
CA ARG A 96 -6.72 5.39 18.14
C ARG A 96 -6.49 3.96 18.61
N ASN A 97 -6.06 3.77 19.85
CA ASN A 97 -5.67 2.48 20.39
C ASN A 97 -6.84 1.69 21.00
N ARG A 98 -7.93 2.37 21.33
CA ARG A 98 -9.08 1.80 22.03
C ARG A 98 -10.33 1.69 21.16
N VAL A 99 -10.39 2.37 20.03
CA VAL A 99 -11.45 2.19 19.02
C VAL A 99 -10.95 1.17 18.00
N VAL A 100 -11.46 -0.05 18.06
CA VAL A 100 -10.95 -1.19 17.29
C VAL A 100 -12.04 -1.79 16.42
N ILE A 101 -11.83 -1.80 15.10
CA ILE A 101 -12.62 -2.59 14.15
C ILE A 101 -11.91 -3.94 13.99
N ASP A 102 -12.56 -5.02 14.40
CA ASP A 102 -11.97 -6.36 14.51
C ASP A 102 -12.65 -7.36 13.58
N GLY A 103 -11.88 -7.92 12.66
CA GLY A 103 -12.34 -8.96 11.74
C GLY A 103 -12.47 -10.34 12.34
N GLU A 104 -11.89 -10.59 13.52
CA GLU A 104 -11.85 -11.91 14.19
C GLU A 104 -11.32 -13.04 13.29
N PHE A 105 -10.53 -12.69 12.26
CA PHE A 105 -10.13 -13.61 11.18
C PHE A 105 -11.30 -14.33 10.51
N LYS A 106 -12.43 -13.63 10.35
CA LYS A 106 -13.66 -14.16 9.74
C LYS A 106 -14.22 -13.24 8.66
N ARG A 107 -13.90 -11.93 8.73
CA ARG A 107 -14.44 -10.90 7.83
C ARG A 107 -13.37 -10.49 6.82
N ALA A 108 -13.78 -10.21 5.58
CA ALA A 108 -12.86 -9.87 4.50
C ALA A 108 -12.17 -8.51 4.75
N ASN A 109 -12.84 -7.41 4.48
CA ASN A 109 -12.31 -6.05 4.70
C ASN A 109 -12.80 -5.47 6.04
N GLY A 110 -11.96 -4.67 6.68
CA GLY A 110 -12.36 -3.92 7.87
C GLY A 110 -13.21 -2.71 7.52
N ILE A 111 -12.64 -1.75 6.83
CA ILE A 111 -13.32 -0.55 6.36
C ILE A 111 -13.13 -0.45 4.85
N THR A 112 -14.22 -0.47 4.09
CA THR A 112 -14.23 -0.20 2.65
C THR A 112 -14.78 1.19 2.40
N VAL A 113 -14.05 2.01 1.66
CA VAL A 113 -14.42 3.39 1.33
C VAL A 113 -14.61 3.51 -0.16
N THR A 114 -15.85 3.76 -0.58
CA THR A 114 -16.25 4.06 -1.97
C THR A 114 -16.81 5.47 -2.12
N GLY A 115 -17.04 6.15 -0.99
CA GLY A 115 -17.51 7.54 -0.96
C GLY A 115 -16.40 8.53 -1.26
N ALA A 116 -16.56 9.35 -2.28
CA ALA A 116 -15.59 10.37 -2.66
C ALA A 116 -15.29 11.34 -1.49
N GLU A 117 -14.02 11.72 -1.35
CA GLU A 117 -13.55 12.68 -0.34
C GLU A 117 -13.78 12.22 1.12
N ALA A 118 -14.06 10.93 1.35
CA ALA A 118 -14.25 10.40 2.69
C ALA A 118 -12.91 10.21 3.45
N VAL A 119 -13.01 10.20 4.77
CA VAL A 119 -11.86 10.15 5.68
C VAL A 119 -12.05 9.03 6.70
N VAL A 120 -11.00 8.25 6.93
CA VAL A 120 -10.88 7.29 8.04
C VAL A 120 -9.72 7.74 8.91
N GLU A 121 -10.01 8.01 10.18
CA GLU A 121 -8.97 8.54 11.07
C GLU A 121 -9.09 8.12 12.53
N ASN A 122 -7.92 8.05 13.20
CA ASN A 122 -7.75 7.87 14.62
C ASN A 122 -8.42 6.61 15.20
N LEU A 123 -8.22 5.48 14.56
CA LEU A 123 -8.75 4.19 14.99
C LEU A 123 -7.82 3.04 14.59
N THR A 124 -8.09 1.85 15.13
CA THR A 124 -7.40 0.61 14.83
C THR A 124 -8.28 -0.33 14.01
N VAL A 125 -7.70 -0.98 12.99
CA VAL A 125 -8.35 -2.01 12.17
C VAL A 125 -7.46 -3.25 12.16
N ARG A 126 -8.01 -4.42 12.50
CA ARG A 126 -7.21 -5.64 12.64
C ARG A 126 -7.93 -6.94 12.31
N ASN A 127 -7.16 -8.00 12.11
CA ASN A 127 -7.62 -9.39 12.03
C ASN A 127 -8.62 -9.65 10.90
N HIS A 128 -8.43 -9.00 9.74
CA HIS A 128 -9.27 -9.20 8.56
C HIS A 128 -8.63 -10.20 7.58
N LEU A 129 -9.48 -10.95 6.85
CA LEU A 129 -9.04 -11.96 5.86
C LEU A 129 -8.70 -11.35 4.49
N ALA A 130 -8.77 -10.03 4.35
CA ALA A 130 -8.29 -9.27 3.22
C ALA A 130 -7.63 -7.99 3.75
N ASN A 131 -8.27 -6.84 3.63
CA ASN A 131 -7.65 -5.55 3.90
C ASN A 131 -8.13 -4.93 5.23
N GLY A 132 -7.25 -4.18 5.88
CA GLY A 132 -7.66 -3.33 7.01
C GLY A 132 -8.56 -2.21 6.54
N VAL A 133 -8.02 -1.25 5.78
CA VAL A 133 -8.77 -0.15 5.15
C VAL A 133 -8.57 -0.20 3.64
N LEU A 134 -9.65 -0.25 2.88
CA LEU A 134 -9.66 -0.23 1.41
C LEU A 134 -10.31 1.06 0.90
N PHE A 135 -9.58 1.84 0.11
CA PHE A 135 -10.09 2.96 -0.68
C PHE A 135 -10.15 2.54 -2.15
N THR A 136 -11.33 2.58 -2.78
CA THR A 136 -11.47 2.07 -4.15
C THR A 136 -12.67 2.67 -4.89
N GLY A 137 -12.52 2.82 -6.23
CA GLY A 137 -13.64 3.09 -7.13
C GLY A 137 -14.46 1.84 -7.45
N VAL A 138 -13.96 0.65 -7.13
CA VAL A 138 -14.66 -0.62 -7.35
C VAL A 138 -15.81 -0.76 -6.37
N THR A 139 -17.03 -0.76 -6.88
CA THR A 139 -18.26 -0.88 -6.06
C THR A 139 -18.80 -2.30 -5.98
N ASP A 140 -18.26 -3.24 -6.74
CA ASP A 140 -18.63 -4.67 -6.68
C ASP A 140 -17.91 -5.34 -5.49
N GLU A 141 -18.68 -5.77 -4.49
CA GLU A 141 -18.16 -6.39 -3.28
C GLU A 141 -17.41 -7.70 -3.53
N ARG A 142 -17.74 -8.42 -4.61
CA ARG A 142 -17.04 -9.66 -4.99
C ARG A 142 -15.62 -9.35 -5.46
N LEU A 143 -15.46 -8.30 -6.26
CA LEU A 143 -14.15 -7.82 -6.69
C LEU A 143 -13.35 -7.26 -5.52
N GLN A 144 -13.97 -6.48 -4.63
CA GLN A 144 -13.31 -5.95 -3.43
C GLN A 144 -12.78 -7.05 -2.50
N ALA A 145 -13.45 -8.19 -2.44
CA ALA A 145 -13.08 -9.32 -1.62
C ALA A 145 -12.12 -10.31 -2.32
N GLY A 146 -11.71 -10.04 -3.55
CA GLY A 146 -10.91 -10.98 -4.36
C GLY A 146 -11.65 -12.29 -4.69
N ARG A 147 -12.99 -12.30 -4.66
CA ARG A 147 -13.84 -13.50 -4.84
C ARG A 147 -14.53 -13.57 -6.20
N ALA A 148 -14.19 -12.68 -7.13
CA ALA A 148 -14.72 -12.78 -8.48
C ALA A 148 -14.24 -14.07 -9.14
N GLY A 149 -15.13 -14.81 -9.76
CA GLY A 149 -14.84 -16.12 -10.39
C GLY A 149 -14.03 -16.05 -11.69
N GLY A 150 -13.39 -14.92 -11.98
CA GLY A 150 -12.32 -14.76 -12.96
C GLY A 150 -10.96 -14.88 -12.29
N SER A 151 -9.89 -14.75 -13.06
CA SER A 151 -8.58 -14.53 -12.49
C SER A 151 -8.64 -13.30 -11.58
N ALA A 152 -8.18 -13.39 -10.33
CA ALA A 152 -8.06 -12.23 -9.44
C ALA A 152 -7.16 -11.14 -10.03
N TYR A 153 -6.58 -11.40 -11.18
CA TYR A 153 -5.60 -10.64 -11.91
C TYR A 153 -6.08 -10.17 -13.29
N ASP A 154 -7.37 -10.27 -13.59
CA ASP A 154 -7.86 -9.64 -14.81
C ASP A 154 -7.78 -8.12 -14.65
N PRO A 155 -7.18 -7.38 -15.60
CA PRO A 155 -7.10 -5.93 -15.51
C PRO A 155 -8.46 -5.30 -15.27
N LEU A 156 -8.56 -4.45 -14.25
CA LEU A 156 -9.81 -3.79 -13.92
C LEU A 156 -10.28 -2.89 -15.07
N ASP A 157 -11.55 -3.01 -15.43
CA ASP A 157 -12.20 -2.09 -16.36
C ASP A 157 -12.42 -0.73 -15.67
N THR A 158 -11.49 0.20 -15.90
CA THR A 158 -11.50 1.54 -15.34
C THR A 158 -12.62 2.44 -15.91
N ALA A 159 -13.28 2.04 -17.00
CA ALA A 159 -14.46 2.73 -17.51
C ALA A 159 -15.71 2.33 -16.73
N LYS A 160 -15.83 1.05 -16.39
CA LYS A 160 -16.91 0.52 -15.55
C LYS A 160 -16.77 0.98 -14.10
N PHE A 161 -15.55 1.01 -13.59
CA PHE A 161 -15.24 1.44 -12.23
C PHE A 161 -14.29 2.65 -12.31
N PRO A 162 -14.84 3.88 -12.33
CA PRO A 162 -14.00 5.07 -12.31
C PRO A 162 -13.29 5.20 -10.97
N PRO A 163 -12.02 5.64 -10.95
CA PRO A 163 -11.24 5.74 -9.72
C PRO A 163 -11.92 6.59 -8.65
N LEU A 164 -11.91 6.11 -7.41
CA LEU A 164 -12.33 6.91 -6.25
C LEU A 164 -11.55 8.23 -6.21
N ARG A 165 -12.25 9.34 -6.08
CA ARG A 165 -11.63 10.66 -6.09
C ARG A 165 -11.69 11.31 -4.71
N GLY A 166 -10.52 11.57 -4.15
CA GLY A 166 -10.37 12.14 -2.81
C GLY A 166 -10.55 11.08 -1.73
N PHE A 167 -9.51 10.89 -0.91
CA PHE A 167 -9.55 10.02 0.26
C PHE A 167 -8.50 10.43 1.28
N ARG A 168 -8.71 10.09 2.55
CA ARG A 168 -7.67 10.23 3.57
C ARG A 168 -7.72 9.09 4.57
N ALA A 169 -6.53 8.52 4.84
CA ALA A 169 -6.27 7.72 6.03
C ALA A 169 -5.29 8.50 6.91
N SER A 170 -5.65 8.80 8.15
CA SER A 170 -4.82 9.59 9.05
C SER A 170 -4.87 9.02 10.47
N TYR A 171 -3.73 8.82 11.12
CA TYR A 171 -3.67 8.20 12.45
C TYR A 171 -4.39 6.85 12.53
N VAL A 172 -4.35 6.06 11.45
CA VAL A 172 -4.88 4.69 11.43
C VAL A 172 -3.80 3.73 11.91
N THR A 173 -4.18 2.76 12.74
CA THR A 173 -3.36 1.58 13.02
C THR A 173 -4.00 0.38 12.35
N ALA A 174 -3.30 -0.25 11.40
CA ALA A 174 -3.75 -1.46 10.73
C ALA A 174 -2.79 -2.62 11.02
N TYR A 175 -3.29 -3.75 11.56
CA TYR A 175 -2.40 -4.87 11.82
C TYR A 175 -3.05 -6.24 11.71
N ASN A 176 -2.23 -7.24 11.38
CA ASN A 176 -2.62 -8.66 11.25
C ASN A 176 -3.80 -8.86 10.28
N ASN A 177 -3.74 -8.24 9.09
CA ASN A 177 -4.69 -8.51 8.02
C ASN A 177 -4.03 -9.39 6.95
N ALA A 178 -4.82 -10.22 6.26
CA ALA A 178 -4.31 -11.25 5.36
C ALA A 178 -3.76 -10.72 4.03
N LEU A 179 -4.03 -9.48 3.68
CA LEU A 179 -3.45 -8.81 2.51
C LEU A 179 -2.83 -7.48 2.93
N TYR A 180 -3.54 -6.37 2.79
CA TYR A 180 -3.01 -5.02 2.99
C TYR A 180 -3.50 -4.35 4.27
N GLY A 181 -2.65 -3.54 4.87
CA GLY A 181 -3.05 -2.72 6.02
C GLY A 181 -3.93 -1.55 5.59
N ILE A 182 -3.38 -0.65 4.76
CA ILE A 182 -4.11 0.46 4.13
C ILE A 182 -3.91 0.33 2.62
N TYR A 183 -4.98 0.09 1.90
CA TYR A 183 -4.99 -0.24 0.50
C TYR A 183 -5.74 0.83 -0.30
N ALA A 184 -5.02 1.59 -1.12
CA ALA A 184 -5.59 2.54 -2.08
C ALA A 184 -5.42 1.95 -3.49
N PHE A 185 -6.48 1.34 -4.00
CA PHE A 185 -6.53 0.70 -5.31
C PHE A 185 -7.62 1.30 -6.17
N ASP A 186 -7.29 1.71 -7.37
CA ASP A 186 -8.22 2.45 -8.22
C ASP A 186 -8.78 3.69 -7.47
N ALA A 187 -7.86 4.45 -6.86
CA ALA A 187 -8.17 5.64 -6.06
C ALA A 187 -7.10 6.71 -6.30
N ARG A 188 -7.50 7.99 -6.33
CA ARG A 188 -6.61 9.12 -6.59
C ARG A 188 -6.96 10.36 -5.78
N ALA A 189 -6.08 11.34 -5.78
CA ALA A 189 -6.20 12.58 -5.02
C ALA A 189 -6.31 12.32 -3.51
N GLY A 190 -5.44 11.45 -3.00
CA GLY A 190 -5.50 10.95 -1.62
C GLY A 190 -4.32 11.33 -0.74
N ILE A 191 -4.52 11.15 0.56
CA ILE A 191 -3.47 11.31 1.58
C ILE A 191 -3.52 10.12 2.54
N ILE A 192 -2.36 9.45 2.72
CA ILE A 192 -2.16 8.44 3.77
C ILE A 192 -1.06 8.98 4.67
N GLU A 193 -1.39 9.33 5.89
CA GLU A 193 -0.43 10.01 6.77
C GLU A 193 -0.52 9.58 8.23
N ARG A 194 0.63 9.68 8.96
CA ARG A 194 0.73 9.45 10.41
C ARG A 194 0.09 8.13 10.86
N SER A 195 0.06 7.18 9.95
CA SER A 195 -0.52 5.87 10.15
C SER A 195 0.55 4.83 10.47
N TYR A 196 0.14 3.73 11.05
CA TYR A 196 1.00 2.60 11.38
C TYR A 196 0.41 1.33 10.80
N ALA A 197 1.23 0.52 10.12
CA ALA A 197 0.78 -0.77 9.60
C ALA A 197 1.80 -1.86 9.89
N SER A 198 1.34 -3.01 10.44
CA SER A 198 2.20 -4.14 10.77
C SER A 198 1.52 -5.50 10.65
N GLY A 199 2.32 -6.54 10.43
CA GLY A 199 1.84 -7.91 10.40
C GLY A 199 0.93 -8.25 9.21
N GLN A 200 1.05 -7.50 8.11
CA GLN A 200 0.29 -7.81 6.90
C GLN A 200 0.96 -8.96 6.13
N ALA A 201 0.18 -9.92 5.62
CA ALA A 201 0.74 -11.00 4.80
C ALA A 201 1.20 -10.51 3.42
N ASP A 202 0.81 -9.31 3.03
CA ASP A 202 1.31 -8.59 1.87
C ASP A 202 1.88 -7.23 2.33
N SER A 203 1.31 -6.11 1.98
CA SER A 203 1.93 -4.81 2.21
C SER A 203 1.29 -4.01 3.34
N GLY A 204 2.12 -3.30 4.11
CA GLY A 204 1.64 -2.37 5.14
C GLY A 204 0.76 -1.29 4.55
N ILE A 205 1.25 -0.58 3.54
CA ILE A 205 0.52 0.42 2.76
C ILE A 205 0.74 0.15 1.27
N TYR A 206 -0.34 0.06 0.53
CA TYR A 206 -0.34 -0.13 -0.92
C TYR A 206 -1.02 1.03 -1.63
N VAL A 207 -0.41 1.50 -2.73
CA VAL A 207 -1.04 2.43 -3.68
C VAL A 207 -0.90 1.84 -5.08
N GLY A 208 -2.03 1.55 -5.72
CA GLY A 208 -2.03 0.93 -7.06
C GLY A 208 -3.08 1.47 -8.00
N GLN A 209 -2.83 1.22 -9.26
CA GLN A 209 -3.73 1.44 -10.38
C GLN A 209 -4.36 2.85 -10.41
N CYS A 210 -3.48 3.86 -10.38
CA CYS A 210 -3.89 5.27 -10.54
C CYS A 210 -2.94 6.04 -11.48
N ARG A 211 -3.53 6.82 -12.39
CA ARG A 211 -2.80 7.72 -13.30
C ARG A 211 -3.71 8.85 -13.81
N PRO A 212 -3.46 10.11 -13.44
CA PRO A 212 -2.54 10.53 -12.40
C PRO A 212 -3.04 10.12 -11.01
N CYS A 213 -2.09 9.75 -10.11
CA CYS A 213 -2.45 9.37 -8.75
C CYS A 213 -2.82 10.57 -7.89
N ASP A 214 -2.11 11.69 -8.01
CA ASP A 214 -2.35 12.86 -7.15
C ASP A 214 -2.34 12.50 -5.66
N THR A 215 -1.45 11.62 -5.22
CA THR A 215 -1.50 11.03 -3.89
C THR A 215 -0.23 11.26 -3.09
N VAL A 216 -0.37 11.51 -1.79
CA VAL A 216 0.74 11.65 -0.84
C VAL A 216 0.64 10.55 0.23
N VAL A 217 1.72 9.79 0.39
CA VAL A 217 1.93 8.83 1.48
C VAL A 217 3.05 9.37 2.35
N ARG A 218 2.75 9.85 3.57
CA ARG A 218 3.76 10.56 4.36
C ARG A 218 3.70 10.28 5.86
N ASP A 219 4.88 10.34 6.49
CA ASP A 219 5.02 10.29 7.95
C ASP A 219 4.38 9.02 8.55
N ASN A 220 4.34 7.92 7.79
CA ASN A 220 3.83 6.63 8.23
C ASN A 220 4.97 5.75 8.78
N VAL A 221 4.61 4.80 9.63
CA VAL A 221 5.48 3.74 10.10
C VAL A 221 4.93 2.40 9.63
N VAL A 222 5.76 1.60 8.96
CA VAL A 222 5.39 0.27 8.47
C VAL A 222 6.45 -0.74 8.90
N GLU A 223 6.04 -1.74 9.70
CA GLU A 223 6.95 -2.70 10.31
C GLU A 223 6.35 -4.10 10.32
N HIS A 224 7.20 -5.12 10.27
CA HIS A 224 6.78 -6.53 10.34
C HIS A 224 5.77 -6.95 9.27
N ASN A 225 5.80 -6.33 8.08
CA ASN A 225 5.01 -6.74 6.93
C ASN A 225 5.86 -7.56 5.95
N ALA A 226 5.23 -8.27 5.02
CA ALA A 226 5.97 -8.85 3.91
C ALA A 226 6.61 -7.74 3.07
N VAL A 227 5.86 -6.70 2.73
CA VAL A 227 6.37 -5.45 2.14
C VAL A 227 5.92 -4.27 3.00
N GLY A 228 6.80 -3.32 3.27
CA GLY A 228 6.43 -2.13 4.05
C GLY A 228 5.49 -1.21 3.27
N LEU A 229 5.98 -0.67 2.17
CA LEU A 229 5.24 0.19 1.23
C LEU A 229 5.26 -0.46 -0.15
N GLU A 230 4.14 -0.46 -0.84
CA GLU A 230 4.03 -1.01 -2.19
C GLU A 230 3.36 -0.02 -3.13
N VAL A 231 3.95 0.11 -4.31
CA VAL A 231 3.44 0.92 -5.41
C VAL A 231 3.41 0.04 -6.65
N THR A 232 2.21 -0.21 -7.21
CA THR A 232 2.05 -1.01 -8.43
C THR A 232 1.19 -0.27 -9.45
N ASN A 233 1.70 -0.08 -10.67
CA ASN A 233 1.03 0.66 -11.75
C ASN A 233 0.38 1.99 -11.29
N ALA A 234 1.02 2.66 -10.32
CA ALA A 234 0.59 3.94 -9.79
C ALA A 234 1.58 5.03 -10.21
N SER A 235 1.09 6.00 -10.96
CA SER A 235 1.94 6.90 -11.73
C SER A 235 1.51 8.35 -11.62
N GLU A 236 2.49 9.25 -11.79
CA GLU A 236 2.31 10.70 -11.87
C GLU A 236 1.79 11.35 -10.58
N ARG A 237 2.55 12.30 -10.06
CA ARG A 237 2.23 13.03 -8.83
C ARG A 237 1.92 12.11 -7.64
N LEU A 238 2.69 11.03 -7.52
CA LEU A 238 2.73 10.15 -6.37
C LEU A 238 3.95 10.48 -5.52
N TYR A 239 3.73 10.78 -4.26
CA TYR A 239 4.77 11.22 -3.34
C TYR A 239 4.82 10.34 -2.10
N LEU A 240 5.97 9.70 -1.84
CA LEU A 240 6.25 8.93 -0.63
C LEU A 240 7.28 9.72 0.19
N LEU A 241 6.86 10.33 1.30
CA LEU A 241 7.64 11.36 1.99
C LEU A 241 7.76 11.08 3.50
N GLY A 242 8.97 11.05 4.03
CA GLY A 242 9.18 10.95 5.48
C GLY A 242 8.67 9.68 6.15
N ASN A 243 8.40 8.61 5.38
CA ASN A 243 7.94 7.35 5.95
C ASN A 243 9.11 6.56 6.56
N ARG A 244 8.80 5.69 7.49
CA ARG A 244 9.73 4.75 8.12
C ARG A 244 9.28 3.33 7.83
N ALA A 245 10.05 2.60 7.02
CA ALA A 245 9.83 1.19 6.71
C ALA A 245 10.99 0.38 7.28
N SER A 246 10.75 -0.32 8.36
CA SER A 246 11.77 -1.10 9.04
C SER A 246 11.23 -2.46 9.48
N ARG A 247 12.12 -3.44 9.60
CA ARG A 247 11.74 -4.78 10.05
C ARG A 247 10.62 -5.44 9.20
N ASN A 248 10.51 -5.07 7.93
CA ASN A 248 9.74 -5.81 6.95
C ASN A 248 10.66 -6.84 6.26
N ARG A 249 10.20 -7.58 5.30
CA ARG A 249 11.06 -8.38 4.41
C ARG A 249 11.57 -7.52 3.24
N VAL A 250 10.73 -6.63 2.73
CA VAL A 250 11.08 -5.58 1.75
C VAL A 250 10.54 -4.24 2.24
N GLY A 251 11.34 -3.17 2.15
CA GLY A 251 10.94 -1.85 2.63
C GLY A 251 9.96 -1.14 1.71
N LEU A 252 10.29 -1.05 0.43
CA LEU A 252 9.46 -0.42 -0.61
C LEU A 252 9.59 -1.19 -1.93
N THR A 253 8.48 -1.36 -2.63
CA THR A 253 8.45 -1.76 -4.05
C THR A 253 7.84 -0.67 -4.93
N LEU A 254 8.44 -0.44 -6.12
CA LEU A 254 7.92 0.42 -7.19
C LEU A 254 7.82 -0.44 -8.45
N ASN A 255 6.68 -1.06 -8.67
CA ASN A 255 6.56 -2.13 -9.65
C ASN A 255 5.60 -1.78 -10.80
N SER A 256 6.00 -2.22 -11.99
CA SER A 256 5.09 -2.45 -13.11
C SER A 256 4.57 -3.88 -13.04
N ASN A 257 3.28 -4.08 -13.31
CA ASN A 257 2.64 -5.39 -13.30
C ASN A 257 1.68 -5.49 -14.50
N ASP A 258 1.83 -6.53 -15.31
CA ASP A 258 0.98 -6.79 -16.48
C ASP A 258 -0.41 -7.35 -16.11
N LEU A 259 -0.58 -7.78 -14.85
CA LEU A 259 -1.85 -8.26 -14.31
C LEU A 259 -2.78 -7.14 -13.83
N GLU A 260 -2.27 -5.91 -13.72
CA GLU A 260 -3.04 -4.73 -13.34
C GLU A 260 -3.09 -3.71 -14.49
N ALA A 261 -4.15 -2.92 -14.54
CA ALA A 261 -4.25 -1.86 -15.52
C ALA A 261 -3.26 -0.71 -15.25
N LEU A 262 -3.11 0.19 -16.23
CA LEU A 262 -2.33 1.43 -16.15
C LEU A 262 -0.80 1.26 -16.04
N GLY A 263 -0.28 0.06 -16.30
CA GLY A 263 1.17 -0.14 -16.45
C GLY A 263 1.76 0.62 -17.66
N PRO A 264 3.06 0.88 -17.68
CA PRO A 264 4.03 0.70 -16.59
C PRO A 264 3.95 1.79 -15.51
N GLN A 265 4.42 1.45 -14.30
CA GLN A 265 4.60 2.39 -13.20
C GLN A 265 5.63 3.47 -13.55
N HIS A 266 5.34 4.75 -13.28
CA HIS A 266 6.28 5.84 -13.54
C HIS A 266 6.02 7.11 -12.72
N GLY A 267 7.07 7.94 -12.60
CA GLY A 267 6.94 9.32 -12.12
C GLY A 267 6.63 9.47 -10.63
N ALA A 268 6.97 8.49 -9.80
CA ALA A 268 6.88 8.61 -8.34
C ALA A 268 8.08 9.36 -7.75
N VAL A 269 7.85 10.09 -6.66
CA VAL A 269 8.89 10.77 -5.87
C VAL A 269 8.98 10.13 -4.49
N VAL A 270 10.14 9.57 -4.16
CA VAL A 270 10.44 8.92 -2.89
C VAL A 270 11.50 9.75 -2.17
N ALA A 271 11.13 10.52 -1.15
CA ALA A 271 12.07 11.47 -0.53
C ALA A 271 11.98 11.52 1.00
N GLY A 272 13.13 11.58 1.66
CA GLY A 272 13.23 11.74 3.10
C GLY A 272 12.73 10.55 3.91
N ASN A 273 12.63 9.37 3.32
CA ASN A 273 12.19 8.15 4.01
C ASN A 273 13.39 7.41 4.64
N ALA A 274 13.08 6.56 5.63
CA ALA A 274 14.03 5.60 6.20
C ALA A 274 13.58 4.17 5.83
N PHE A 275 14.46 3.43 5.15
CA PHE A 275 14.31 2.02 4.79
C PHE A 275 15.40 1.22 5.48
N THR A 276 15.12 0.71 6.67
CA THR A 276 16.17 0.14 7.54
C THR A 276 15.82 -1.27 8.00
N ASP A 277 16.84 -2.14 7.98
CA ASP A 277 16.74 -3.50 8.56
C ASP A 277 15.54 -4.32 8.05
N ASN A 278 15.18 -4.19 6.75
CA ASN A 278 14.08 -4.92 6.15
C ASN A 278 14.46 -6.38 5.85
N ASN A 279 14.73 -7.13 6.88
CA ASN A 279 15.12 -8.54 6.88
C ASN A 279 14.63 -9.26 8.15
N ASP A 280 13.43 -8.94 8.63
CA ASP A 280 12.91 -9.53 9.85
C ASP A 280 12.24 -10.90 9.59
N PRO A 281 12.72 -11.98 10.21
CA PRO A 281 12.08 -13.29 10.11
C PRO A 281 10.70 -13.36 10.78
N ARG A 282 10.37 -12.38 11.62
CA ARG A 282 9.05 -12.29 12.27
C ARG A 282 8.00 -11.57 11.43
N SER A 283 8.35 -11.21 10.20
CA SER A 283 7.40 -10.70 9.21
C SER A 283 6.78 -11.85 8.42
N PRO A 284 5.53 -11.75 7.98
CA PRO A 284 4.93 -12.68 7.05
C PRO A 284 5.71 -12.77 5.73
N GLU A 285 5.52 -13.86 5.01
CA GLU A 285 6.17 -14.09 3.72
C GLU A 285 5.17 -13.82 2.60
N GLN A 286 5.54 -12.92 1.69
CA GLN A 286 4.75 -12.66 0.50
C GLN A 286 4.88 -13.80 -0.51
N ALA A 287 3.81 -14.08 -1.27
CA ALA A 287 3.78 -15.14 -2.28
C ALA A 287 4.87 -14.95 -3.36
N ASP A 288 5.17 -13.73 -3.74
CA ASP A 288 6.19 -13.39 -4.74
C ASP A 288 7.62 -13.40 -4.16
N GLY A 289 7.77 -13.55 -2.85
CA GLY A 289 9.05 -13.57 -2.15
C GLY A 289 9.62 -12.17 -1.94
N GLY A 290 10.94 -12.15 -1.77
CA GLY A 290 11.69 -10.94 -1.46
C GLY A 290 12.12 -10.89 0.00
N PHE A 291 13.42 -10.62 0.23
CA PHE A 291 13.97 -10.53 1.57
C PHE A 291 15.25 -9.69 1.59
N GLY A 292 15.33 -8.78 2.53
CA GLY A 292 16.54 -7.99 2.75
C GLY A 292 16.74 -6.86 1.74
N ILE A 293 15.67 -6.31 1.16
CA ILE A 293 15.73 -5.21 0.19
C ILE A 293 15.14 -3.93 0.82
N GLY A 294 15.88 -2.83 0.73
CA GLY A 294 15.39 -1.52 1.16
C GLY A 294 14.37 -0.94 0.20
N ILE A 295 14.76 -0.70 -1.05
CA ILE A 295 13.92 -0.19 -2.13
C ILE A 295 14.14 -1.07 -3.36
N GLY A 296 13.09 -1.71 -3.88
CA GLY A 296 13.07 -2.44 -5.13
C GLY A 296 12.20 -1.74 -6.18
N SER A 297 12.74 -1.46 -7.37
CA SER A 297 11.97 -0.98 -8.50
C SER A 297 12.00 -2.01 -9.61
N GLY A 298 10.88 -2.69 -9.84
CA GLY A 298 10.67 -3.65 -10.92
C GLY A 298 9.96 -2.98 -12.10
N GLY A 299 10.70 -2.70 -13.18
CA GLY A 299 10.15 -2.08 -14.39
C GLY A 299 9.63 -0.64 -14.21
N GLY A 300 9.94 0.00 -13.06
CA GLY A 300 9.57 1.38 -12.79
C GLY A 300 10.35 2.37 -13.66
N ARG A 301 9.71 3.48 -14.05
CA ARG A 301 10.28 4.48 -14.95
C ARG A 301 10.18 5.88 -14.37
N GLU A 302 11.12 6.76 -14.72
CA GLU A 302 11.06 8.18 -14.39
C GLU A 302 10.84 8.49 -12.90
N ASN A 303 11.18 7.54 -12.03
CA ASN A 303 11.06 7.73 -10.59
C ASN A 303 12.25 8.52 -10.04
N VAL A 304 11.98 9.35 -9.03
CA VAL A 304 13.00 10.09 -8.30
C VAL A 304 13.09 9.54 -6.88
N VAL A 305 14.23 8.94 -6.55
CA VAL A 305 14.55 8.42 -5.20
C VAL A 305 15.65 9.30 -4.62
N GLU A 306 15.30 10.18 -3.68
CA GLU A 306 16.23 11.18 -3.18
C GLU A 306 16.14 11.43 -1.67
N ARG A 307 17.28 11.75 -1.06
CA ARG A 307 17.37 12.12 0.36
C ARG A 307 16.77 11.07 1.32
N ASN A 308 16.84 9.79 0.96
CA ASN A 308 16.43 8.71 1.83
C ASN A 308 17.63 8.17 2.63
N LEU A 309 17.35 7.57 3.77
CA LEU A 309 18.27 6.71 4.51
C LEU A 309 17.95 5.25 4.17
N VAL A 310 18.92 4.51 3.64
CA VAL A 310 18.74 3.09 3.26
C VAL A 310 19.90 2.29 3.83
N THR A 311 19.65 1.54 4.90
CA THR A 311 20.72 0.85 5.62
C THR A 311 20.28 -0.46 6.25
N GLY A 312 21.21 -1.39 6.49
CA GLY A 312 20.98 -2.63 7.21
C GLY A 312 20.17 -3.69 6.45
N ASN A 313 19.91 -3.50 5.15
CA ASN A 313 19.16 -4.46 4.33
C ASN A 313 20.11 -5.51 3.75
N ARG A 314 19.96 -6.79 4.13
CA ARG A 314 20.95 -7.84 3.90
C ARG A 314 21.21 -8.17 2.44
N ALA A 315 20.20 -8.03 1.56
CA ALA A 315 20.36 -8.27 0.13
C ALA A 315 20.79 -7.00 -0.59
N ALA A 316 19.99 -5.95 -0.55
CA ALA A 316 20.33 -4.72 -1.26
C ALA A 316 19.66 -3.48 -0.66
N GLY A 317 20.31 -2.32 -0.83
CA GLY A 317 19.75 -1.02 -0.47
C GLY A 317 18.73 -0.57 -1.51
N VAL A 318 19.18 -0.21 -2.71
CA VAL A 318 18.31 0.23 -3.83
C VAL A 318 18.57 -0.65 -5.04
N VAL A 319 17.51 -1.21 -5.61
CA VAL A 319 17.56 -2.09 -6.80
C VAL A 319 16.69 -1.50 -7.89
N LEU A 320 17.25 -1.34 -9.08
CA LEU A 320 16.51 -1.10 -10.32
C LEU A 320 16.63 -2.33 -11.22
N ALA A 321 15.52 -2.99 -11.54
CA ALA A 321 15.49 -4.22 -12.32
C ALA A 321 14.31 -4.25 -13.29
N ASP A 322 14.42 -5.08 -14.32
CA ASP A 322 13.33 -5.36 -15.24
C ASP A 322 12.34 -6.36 -14.61
N VAL A 323 11.06 -6.22 -14.91
CA VAL A 323 10.01 -7.16 -14.49
C VAL A 323 8.99 -7.34 -15.62
N GLN A 324 8.56 -8.56 -15.90
CA GLN A 324 7.47 -8.90 -16.84
C GLN A 324 7.58 -8.17 -18.20
N GLY A 325 8.79 -7.99 -18.72
CA GLY A 325 9.04 -7.26 -19.96
C GLY A 325 9.06 -5.73 -19.84
N TYR A 326 8.78 -5.18 -18.68
CA TYR A 326 8.95 -3.75 -18.42
C TYR A 326 10.40 -3.46 -18.00
N PRO A 327 11.16 -2.66 -18.76
CA PRO A 327 12.50 -2.25 -18.35
C PRO A 327 12.45 -1.11 -17.33
N ALA A 328 13.34 -1.19 -16.32
CA ALA A 328 13.59 -0.06 -15.43
C ALA A 328 14.45 0.98 -16.15
N ARG A 329 13.91 2.18 -16.40
CA ARG A 329 14.61 3.23 -17.14
C ARG A 329 14.26 4.63 -16.68
N ASP A 330 15.12 5.58 -17.02
CA ASP A 330 14.94 7.01 -16.74
C ASP A 330 14.76 7.36 -15.25
N ASN A 331 15.16 6.44 -14.34
CA ASN A 331 15.06 6.68 -12.91
C ASN A 331 16.25 7.49 -12.39
N THR A 332 16.00 8.37 -11.44
CA THR A 332 17.02 9.16 -10.75
C THR A 332 17.15 8.75 -9.30
N VAL A 333 18.30 8.21 -8.91
CA VAL A 333 18.65 7.86 -7.52
C VAL A 333 19.75 8.84 -7.07
N ARG A 334 19.40 9.79 -6.18
CA ARG A 334 20.35 10.86 -5.83
C ARG A 334 20.24 11.32 -4.39
N ASP A 335 21.36 11.85 -3.88
CA ASP A 335 21.43 12.51 -2.58
C ASP A 335 20.93 11.64 -1.41
N ASN A 336 20.96 10.30 -1.57
CA ASN A 336 20.59 9.37 -0.52
C ASN A 336 21.80 9.03 0.36
N ARG A 337 21.53 8.65 1.61
CA ARG A 337 22.50 7.95 2.45
C ARG A 337 22.24 6.46 2.33
N VAL A 338 23.08 5.76 1.54
CA VAL A 338 22.95 4.33 1.29
C VAL A 338 24.22 3.65 1.75
N SER A 339 24.14 2.81 2.78
CA SER A 339 25.31 2.14 3.34
C SER A 339 24.93 0.93 4.19
N GLY A 340 25.86 -0.01 4.37
CA GLY A 340 25.66 -1.15 5.27
C GLY A 340 24.63 -2.18 4.78
N ASN A 341 24.30 -2.17 3.48
CA ASN A 341 23.45 -3.18 2.86
C ASN A 341 24.30 -4.32 2.25
N GLY A 342 23.68 -5.39 1.79
CA GLY A 342 24.39 -6.45 1.05
C GLY A 342 25.10 -5.92 -0.20
N ALA A 343 24.35 -5.27 -1.09
CA ALA A 343 24.85 -4.30 -2.07
C ALA A 343 24.07 -3.01 -1.86
N ASP A 344 24.72 -1.86 -1.93
CA ASP A 344 24.02 -0.60 -1.63
C ASP A 344 23.19 -0.11 -2.81
N LEU A 345 23.76 -0.14 -4.03
CA LEU A 345 23.08 0.29 -5.25
C LEU A 345 23.23 -0.81 -6.33
N VAL A 346 22.12 -1.28 -6.85
CA VAL A 346 22.07 -2.36 -7.86
C VAL A 346 21.32 -1.88 -9.10
N LEU A 347 21.94 -2.04 -10.27
CA LEU A 347 21.33 -1.84 -11.58
C LEU A 347 21.27 -3.17 -12.33
N ALA A 348 20.13 -3.83 -12.28
CA ALA A 348 19.87 -5.16 -12.86
C ALA A 348 18.92 -5.09 -14.06
N THR A 349 18.99 -4.03 -14.88
CA THR A 349 18.21 -3.88 -16.10
C THR A 349 19.08 -4.04 -17.33
N GLY A 350 18.60 -4.79 -18.32
CA GLY A 350 19.23 -4.94 -19.64
C GLY A 350 19.16 -3.66 -20.47
N ASN A 351 18.19 -2.79 -20.19
CA ASN A 351 18.05 -1.48 -20.81
C ASN A 351 18.32 -0.39 -19.77
N ALA A 352 19.58 -0.06 -19.55
CA ALA A 352 20.00 0.93 -18.56
C ALA A 352 19.75 2.39 -18.98
N GLY A 353 19.02 2.63 -20.08
CA GLY A 353 18.80 3.96 -20.64
C GLY A 353 18.20 4.95 -19.62
N GLY A 354 18.82 6.12 -19.49
CA GLY A 354 18.37 7.21 -18.67
C GLY A 354 18.46 7.03 -17.13
N ASN A 355 18.76 5.82 -16.62
CA ASN A 355 18.95 5.65 -15.18
C ASN A 355 20.19 6.38 -14.69
N CYS A 356 20.07 7.09 -13.58
CA CYS A 356 21.13 7.93 -13.06
C CYS A 356 21.31 7.79 -11.55
N PHE A 357 22.57 7.58 -11.11
CA PHE A 357 22.95 7.45 -9.71
C PHE A 357 24.00 8.50 -9.35
N VAL A 358 23.64 9.48 -8.53
CA VAL A 358 24.52 10.60 -8.21
C VAL A 358 24.44 11.00 -6.73
N ARG A 359 25.57 11.28 -6.11
CA ARG A 359 25.68 11.74 -4.72
C ARG A 359 24.95 10.85 -3.69
N ASN A 360 25.12 9.53 -3.80
CA ASN A 360 24.57 8.57 -2.83
C ASN A 360 25.60 8.09 -1.79
N GLY A 361 26.62 8.88 -1.53
CA GLY A 361 27.71 8.53 -0.63
C GLY A 361 28.68 7.47 -1.20
N GLU A 362 29.48 6.88 -0.32
CA GLU A 362 30.42 5.81 -0.66
C GLU A 362 29.71 4.45 -0.67
N ALA A 363 28.79 4.27 -1.60
CA ALA A 363 27.94 3.09 -1.70
C ALA A 363 28.65 1.95 -2.46
N ARG A 364 28.48 0.70 -2.01
CA ARG A 364 28.84 -0.52 -2.75
C ARG A 364 27.90 -0.70 -3.93
N ARG A 365 28.45 -0.85 -5.13
CA ARG A 365 27.68 -0.80 -6.38
C ARG A 365 27.72 -2.15 -7.10
N SER A 366 26.62 -2.49 -7.76
CA SER A 366 26.54 -3.67 -8.62
C SER A 366 25.76 -3.30 -9.91
N PRO A 367 26.41 -3.18 -11.07
CA PRO A 367 27.87 -3.31 -11.32
C PRO A 367 28.67 -2.16 -10.68
N GLU A 368 29.98 -2.30 -10.58
CA GLU A 368 30.87 -1.32 -9.95
C GLU A 368 30.73 0.09 -10.53
N ARG A 369 30.49 0.18 -11.84
CA ARG A 369 30.26 1.44 -12.56
C ARG A 369 28.76 1.60 -12.88
N LEU A 370 28.13 2.55 -12.18
CA LEU A 370 26.76 2.97 -12.45
C LEU A 370 26.74 4.26 -13.28
N PRO A 371 25.69 4.48 -14.10
CA PRO A 371 25.53 5.72 -14.84
C PRO A 371 25.29 6.92 -13.92
N GLY A 372 25.72 8.11 -14.31
CA GLY A 372 25.46 9.36 -13.60
C GLY A 372 26.63 9.95 -12.82
N ARG A 373 27.85 9.44 -13.00
CA ARG A 373 29.04 9.99 -12.31
C ARG A 373 29.21 11.50 -12.51
N ASP A 374 28.86 11.98 -13.71
CA ASP A 374 29.04 13.38 -14.13
C ASP A 374 27.74 14.20 -14.07
N GLY A 375 26.69 13.69 -13.44
CA GLY A 375 25.38 14.31 -13.29
C GLY A 375 24.27 13.59 -14.07
N CYS A 376 23.04 13.74 -13.59
CA CYS A 376 21.86 13.23 -14.27
C CYS A 376 21.48 14.19 -15.40
N GLY A 377 21.24 13.69 -16.60
CA GLY A 377 20.94 14.46 -17.81
C GLY A 377 22.09 14.49 -18.82
N ALA A 378 23.28 13.98 -18.48
CA ALA A 378 24.28 13.70 -19.49
C ALA A 378 23.81 12.54 -20.39
N PRO A 379 24.05 12.58 -21.72
CA PRO A 379 23.75 11.47 -22.60
C PRO A 379 24.33 10.17 -22.02
N ALA A 380 23.54 9.10 -21.98
CA ALA A 380 24.10 7.80 -21.65
C ALA A 380 25.24 7.54 -22.64
N PRO A 381 26.44 7.14 -22.19
CA PRO A 381 27.48 6.75 -23.12
C PRO A 381 26.89 5.67 -24.03
N ASP A 382 27.05 5.88 -25.34
CA ASP A 382 26.42 5.06 -26.39
C ASP A 382 26.37 3.59 -26.04
N ALA A 383 25.14 3.08 -25.87
CA ALA A 383 24.89 1.66 -25.63
C ALA A 383 25.08 0.80 -26.90
N SER A 384 25.59 1.38 -28.00
CA SER A 384 25.76 0.77 -29.30
C SER A 384 27.05 -0.03 -29.48
N GLY A 385 27.84 -0.23 -28.44
CA GLY A 385 29.00 -1.09 -28.47
C GLY A 385 28.65 -2.56 -28.20
N PRO A 386 29.32 -3.55 -28.84
CA PRO A 386 29.06 -4.98 -28.66
C PRO A 386 29.54 -5.58 -27.34
N THR A 387 29.99 -4.79 -26.40
CA THR A 387 30.35 -5.23 -25.06
C THR A 387 29.14 -5.16 -24.14
N GLY A 388 28.45 -6.28 -23.97
CA GLY A 388 27.35 -6.42 -23.01
C GLY A 388 27.76 -5.82 -21.67
N ARG A 389 27.09 -4.75 -21.24
CA ARG A 389 27.27 -4.19 -19.89
C ARG A 389 26.97 -5.31 -18.91
N ALA A 390 27.88 -5.57 -18.01
CA ALA A 390 27.62 -6.50 -16.91
C ALA A 390 26.40 -6.00 -16.14
N LEU A 391 25.35 -6.82 -16.10
CA LEU A 391 24.18 -6.54 -15.27
C LEU A 391 24.59 -6.64 -13.80
N GLY A 392 24.08 -5.73 -12.99
CA GLY A 392 24.19 -5.84 -11.55
C GLY A 392 23.43 -7.07 -11.05
N ALA A 393 23.89 -7.61 -9.95
CA ALA A 393 23.27 -8.73 -9.27
C ALA A 393 22.93 -8.35 -7.83
N VAL A 394 21.73 -8.70 -7.41
CA VAL A 394 21.36 -8.66 -6.00
C VAL A 394 22.02 -9.84 -5.31
N PRO A 395 22.77 -9.64 -4.22
CA PRO A 395 23.33 -10.75 -3.46
C PRO A 395 22.26 -11.74 -3.01
N VAL A 396 22.53 -13.02 -3.19
CA VAL A 396 21.63 -14.08 -2.73
C VAL A 396 21.72 -14.17 -1.22
N VAL A 397 20.60 -13.92 -0.56
CA VAL A 397 20.45 -14.08 0.89
C VAL A 397 19.41 -15.15 1.16
N ALA A 398 19.75 -16.09 2.03
CA ALA A 398 18.79 -17.10 2.47
C ALA A 398 17.66 -16.41 3.24
N ALA A 399 16.45 -16.42 2.68
CA ALA A 399 15.27 -15.90 3.35
C ALA A 399 14.78 -16.94 4.36
N PRO A 400 14.67 -16.61 5.65
CA PRO A 400 14.06 -17.50 6.62
C PRO A 400 12.55 -17.64 6.34
N PRO A 401 11.91 -18.72 6.76
CA PRO A 401 10.45 -18.82 6.76
C PRO A 401 9.84 -17.62 7.46
N GLY A 402 8.72 -17.09 6.91
CA GLY A 402 7.95 -16.04 7.54
C GLY A 402 7.02 -16.59 8.62
N VAL A 403 6.47 -15.69 9.43
CA VAL A 403 5.40 -16.03 10.38
C VAL A 403 4.04 -15.89 9.71
N SER A 404 3.01 -16.54 10.26
CA SER A 404 1.64 -16.24 9.88
C SER A 404 1.30 -14.78 10.23
N PHE A 405 0.52 -14.11 9.37
CA PHE A 405 0.00 -12.77 9.70
C PHE A 405 -0.83 -12.75 10.99
N GLN A 406 -1.40 -13.89 11.38
CA GLN A 406 -2.14 -14.04 12.63
C GLN A 406 -1.22 -14.02 13.86
N ASP A 407 0.02 -14.41 13.69
CA ASP A 407 1.02 -14.54 14.76
C ASP A 407 2.03 -13.38 14.78
N ALA A 408 1.90 -12.42 13.86
CA ALA A 408 2.77 -11.27 13.87
C ALA A 408 2.56 -10.43 15.16
N PRO A 409 3.64 -9.83 15.70
CA PRO A 409 3.54 -9.08 16.95
C PRO A 409 2.53 -7.93 16.87
N ALA A 410 1.68 -7.78 17.87
CA ALA A 410 0.80 -6.63 17.97
C ALA A 410 1.62 -5.34 18.12
N PRO A 411 1.20 -4.24 17.48
CA PRO A 411 1.93 -2.98 17.54
C PRO A 411 1.89 -2.35 18.95
N PRO A 412 2.89 -1.54 19.31
CA PRO A 412 2.79 -0.69 20.49
C PRO A 412 1.70 0.37 20.30
N ALA A 413 1.26 0.96 21.42
CA ALA A 413 0.33 2.08 21.37
C ALA A 413 0.87 3.21 20.49
N GLN A 414 0.01 3.75 19.65
CA GLN A 414 0.35 4.79 18.68
C GLN A 414 -0.19 6.15 19.11
N PRO A 415 0.46 7.27 18.72
CA PRO A 415 -0.05 8.62 19.00
C PRO A 415 -1.47 8.83 18.44
N ASN A 416 -2.32 9.47 19.23
CA ASN A 416 -3.65 9.88 18.81
C ASN A 416 -3.62 11.13 17.90
N LEU A 417 -4.67 11.30 17.11
CA LEU A 417 -5.00 12.59 16.50
C LEU A 417 -5.18 13.62 17.63
N PRO A 418 -4.47 14.76 17.60
CA PRO A 418 -4.66 15.81 18.61
C PRO A 418 -6.12 16.24 18.71
N ASP A 419 -6.65 16.32 19.93
CA ASP A 419 -8.05 16.68 20.21
C ASP A 419 -9.07 15.91 19.34
N ALA A 420 -8.89 14.59 19.19
CA ALA A 420 -9.73 13.79 18.30
C ALA A 420 -11.24 13.98 18.49
N PRO A 421 -11.79 14.10 19.72
CA PRO A 421 -13.22 14.37 19.91
C PRO A 421 -13.68 15.73 19.38
N GLY A 422 -12.85 16.76 19.50
CA GLY A 422 -13.16 18.16 19.16
C GLY A 422 -12.58 18.65 17.84
N ALA A 423 -11.67 17.89 17.22
CA ALA A 423 -11.04 18.29 15.98
C ALA A 423 -12.05 18.52 14.85
N PRO A 424 -11.89 19.54 14.01
CA PRO A 424 -12.81 19.79 12.90
C PRO A 424 -12.90 18.60 11.96
N ALA A 425 -14.11 18.18 11.62
CA ALA A 425 -14.35 17.17 10.58
C ALA A 425 -14.12 17.82 9.21
N ARG A 426 -13.05 17.42 8.52
CA ARG A 426 -12.66 17.95 7.21
C ARG A 426 -12.64 16.84 6.19
N ALA A 427 -13.38 17.01 5.12
CA ALA A 427 -13.35 16.11 3.96
C ALA A 427 -11.95 16.06 3.31
N ALA A 428 -11.68 14.98 2.59
CA ALA A 428 -10.45 14.80 1.82
C ALA A 428 -10.58 15.46 0.44
N THR A 429 -10.27 16.76 0.35
CA THR A 429 -10.49 17.55 -0.87
C THR A 429 -9.34 17.49 -1.88
N GLY A 430 -8.43 16.54 -1.75
CA GLY A 430 -7.31 16.34 -2.68
C GLY A 430 -5.93 16.71 -2.10
N LEU A 431 -4.92 16.76 -2.98
CA LEU A 431 -3.58 17.11 -2.59
C LEU A 431 -3.51 18.53 -1.98
N PRO A 432 -2.64 18.75 -0.99
CA PRO A 432 -2.25 20.11 -0.65
C PRO A 432 -1.76 20.82 -1.90
N GLY A 433 -2.15 22.07 -2.14
CA GLY A 433 -1.92 22.81 -3.38
C GLY A 433 -0.45 22.87 -3.84
N ARG A 434 0.50 22.58 -2.95
CA ARG A 434 1.91 22.36 -3.25
C ARG A 434 2.51 21.34 -2.30
N VAL A 435 3.10 20.28 -2.84
CA VAL A 435 3.90 19.32 -2.09
C VAL A 435 5.35 19.83 -2.04
N ASP A 436 5.81 20.27 -0.87
CA ASP A 436 7.20 20.70 -0.69
C ASP A 436 8.09 19.48 -0.39
N VAL A 437 8.58 18.84 -1.44
CA VAL A 437 9.51 17.72 -1.35
C VAL A 437 10.84 18.12 -0.68
N ARG A 438 11.25 19.39 -0.76
CA ARG A 438 12.52 19.87 -0.21
C ARG A 438 12.51 19.98 1.31
N ALA A 439 11.34 20.02 1.94
CA ALA A 439 11.21 19.96 3.39
C ALA A 439 11.67 18.62 3.97
N TYR A 440 11.63 17.55 3.18
CA TYR A 440 12.02 16.21 3.60
C TYR A 440 13.53 16.00 3.39
N ARG A 441 14.25 15.92 4.50
CA ARG A 441 15.71 15.72 4.54
C ARG A 441 16.03 14.25 4.73
N VAL A 442 17.31 13.88 4.51
CA VAL A 442 17.80 12.54 4.90
C VAL A 442 17.55 12.35 6.40
N PRO A 443 16.85 11.30 6.81
CA PRO A 443 16.66 11.00 8.24
C PRO A 443 18.01 10.83 8.96
N SER A 444 18.03 11.25 10.24
CA SER A 444 19.23 11.15 11.10
C SER A 444 19.48 9.71 11.54
#